data_14a94caafd0f7a9ad16bfd94604cf6e3
#
_entry.id   14a94caafd0f7a9ad16bfd94604cf6e3
#
_cell.length_a   1.000
_cell.length_b   1.000
_cell.length_c   1.000
_cell.angle_alpha   90.00
_cell.angle_beta   90.00
_cell.angle_gamma   90.00
#
_symmetry.space_group_name_H-M   'P 1'
#
loop_
_entity.id
_entity.type
_entity.pdbx_description
1 polymer ?
#
loop_
_entity_poly.entity_id
_entity_poly.type
_entity_poly.pdbx_seq_one_letter_code
_entity_poly.pdbx_strand_id
1 'polypeptide(L)'
;MPPSGWPESGVAAAVLSLIIAISAINLGLVLFLVIRRATISAATTYRKNRQRHYAGLVYGTLIGAPDRADFRAFTSWTGIRLARAETLVVHGVSVRLRPGDRAVLERMFIRMAMELRGSDRETMTAIFEDAGYVDHQIRRLRSRRWWLRLSAAQKLGVMRSNEATLLLTHTLDDRNRDVRIGALRALGEIGDVRSFDRLLAAMKDERLWEPVLIAEVVLELGPQVSGPILQLMRLTEDHSFQAGCSRLLGLLREPAAVVSLLPLLAVDDELLRLEAVRALGLIGDSRVTSSLMPSLQDANAAIRSAAAEALGRIGDQEVVDDLHLLLEDIDRSVSHSAAVALANIGPAGRSTLELAAQSSDPPVQLISRQVLAEMEMGLR
;
A
#
# COMPACT_ATOMS: atom_id res chain seq x y z
N MET A 1 52.37 27.50 -31.59
CA MET A 1 53.65 28.00 -30.99
C MET A 1 53.39 28.30 -29.54
N PRO A 2 54.09 27.66 -28.60
CA PRO A 2 53.99 28.03 -27.17
C PRO A 2 54.65 29.41 -26.96
N PRO A 3 54.20 30.21 -25.96
CA PRO A 3 54.78 31.51 -25.70
C PRO A 3 56.23 31.36 -25.32
N SER A 4 57.11 32.08 -26.03
CA SER A 4 58.56 32.12 -25.86
C SER A 4 58.90 32.69 -24.48
N GLY A 5 59.36 31.87 -23.58
CA GLY A 5 59.86 32.36 -22.29
C GLY A 5 59.99 31.34 -21.14
N TRP A 6 59.48 30.13 -21.30
CA TRP A 6 59.64 29.10 -20.24
C TRP A 6 60.82 28.19 -20.59
N PRO A 7 61.83 28.02 -19.70
CA PRO A 7 62.89 27.07 -19.90
C PRO A 7 62.28 25.64 -20.01
N GLU A 8 62.63 24.86 -21.01
CA GLU A 8 62.13 23.52 -21.28
C GLU A 8 62.18 22.60 -20.04
N SER A 9 63.13 22.82 -19.15
CA SER A 9 63.29 22.15 -17.88
C SER A 9 62.17 22.45 -16.85
N GLY A 10 61.58 23.66 -16.94
CA GLY A 10 60.48 24.04 -16.01
C GLY A 10 59.13 23.41 -16.39
N VAL A 11 58.85 23.30 -17.70
CA VAL A 11 57.61 22.64 -18.18
C VAL A 11 57.62 21.15 -17.88
N ALA A 12 58.76 20.48 -18.09
CA ALA A 12 58.93 19.07 -17.81
C ALA A 12 58.78 18.77 -16.29
N ALA A 13 59.32 19.62 -15.43
CA ALA A 13 59.18 19.48 -13.99
C ALA A 13 57.71 19.71 -13.50
N ALA A 14 56.99 20.69 -14.11
CA ALA A 14 55.60 20.91 -13.79
C ALA A 14 54.69 19.75 -14.25
N VAL A 15 54.93 19.19 -15.43
CA VAL A 15 54.20 18.01 -15.91
C VAL A 15 54.46 16.79 -15.05
N LEU A 16 55.72 16.55 -14.66
CA LEU A 16 56.06 15.43 -13.79
C LEU A 16 55.42 15.56 -12.40
N SER A 17 55.42 16.77 -11.79
CA SER A 17 54.75 17.01 -10.52
C SER A 17 53.25 16.83 -10.61
N LEU A 18 52.58 17.22 -11.70
CA LEU A 18 51.20 16.98 -11.92
C LEU A 18 50.86 15.49 -12.08
N ILE A 19 51.69 14.74 -12.81
CA ILE A 19 51.54 13.27 -12.94
C ILE A 19 51.65 12.59 -11.58
N ILE A 20 52.63 12.98 -10.75
CA ILE A 20 52.81 12.44 -9.42
C ILE A 20 51.59 12.78 -8.54
N ALA A 21 51.10 14.01 -8.58
CA ALA A 21 49.94 14.42 -7.80
C ALA A 21 48.65 13.64 -8.22
N ILE A 22 48.42 13.47 -9.52
CA ILE A 22 47.28 12.69 -10.01
C ILE A 22 47.44 11.21 -9.61
N SER A 23 48.62 10.66 -9.71
CA SER A 23 48.91 9.27 -9.31
C SER A 23 48.68 9.05 -7.79
N ALA A 24 49.11 10.01 -6.97
CA ALA A 24 48.89 9.98 -5.52
C ALA A 24 47.37 10.06 -5.17
N ILE A 25 46.63 10.92 -5.83
CA ILE A 25 45.18 11.03 -5.66
C ILE A 25 44.48 9.72 -6.08
N ASN A 26 44.83 9.15 -7.22
CA ASN A 26 44.29 7.87 -7.68
C ASN A 26 44.61 6.72 -6.70
N LEU A 27 45.84 6.65 -6.21
CA LEU A 27 46.23 5.65 -5.23
C LEU A 27 45.46 5.81 -3.90
N GLY A 28 45.28 7.05 -3.44
CA GLY A 28 44.44 7.39 -2.27
C GLY A 28 43.00 6.97 -2.46
N LEU A 29 42.40 7.22 -3.65
CA LEU A 29 41.07 6.80 -3.97
C LEU A 29 40.90 5.27 -3.99
N VAL A 30 41.82 4.58 -4.62
CA VAL A 30 41.82 3.11 -4.66
C VAL A 30 41.94 2.53 -3.22
N LEU A 31 42.85 3.06 -2.42
CA LEU A 31 43.03 2.63 -1.03
C LEU A 31 41.75 2.89 -0.21
N PHE A 32 41.13 4.06 -0.36
CA PHE A 32 39.85 4.39 0.25
C PHE A 32 38.76 3.41 -0.13
N LEU A 33 38.63 3.09 -1.44
CA LEU A 33 37.63 2.14 -1.93
C LEU A 33 37.85 0.71 -1.39
N VAL A 34 39.12 0.27 -1.33
CA VAL A 34 39.48 -1.04 -0.76
C VAL A 34 39.14 -1.12 0.74
N ILE A 35 39.52 -0.09 1.51
CA ILE A 35 39.24 -0.03 2.95
C ILE A 35 37.69 0.01 3.14
N ARG A 36 36.99 0.85 2.39
CA ARG A 36 35.53 0.93 2.43
C ARG A 36 34.87 -0.41 2.12
N ARG A 37 35.35 -1.11 1.07
CA ARG A 37 34.84 -2.44 0.71
C ARG A 37 35.11 -3.47 1.80
N ALA A 38 36.29 -3.48 2.37
CA ALA A 38 36.68 -4.39 3.45
C ALA A 38 35.84 -4.14 4.72
N THR A 39 35.64 -2.88 5.10
CA THR A 39 34.80 -2.53 6.27
C THR A 39 33.33 -2.90 6.07
N ILE A 40 32.76 -2.66 4.88
CA ILE A 40 31.39 -3.08 4.55
C ILE A 40 31.27 -4.60 4.55
N SER A 41 32.24 -5.32 3.96
CA SER A 41 32.27 -6.79 3.93
C SER A 41 32.37 -7.37 5.34
N ALA A 42 33.27 -6.86 6.17
CA ALA A 42 33.41 -7.29 7.57
C ALA A 42 32.13 -7.03 8.38
N ALA A 43 31.51 -5.85 8.21
CA ALA A 43 30.26 -5.52 8.88
C ALA A 43 29.10 -6.43 8.43
N THR A 44 29.03 -6.78 7.14
CA THR A 44 27.99 -7.68 6.61
C THR A 44 28.18 -9.11 7.09
N THR A 45 29.41 -9.59 7.11
CA THR A 45 29.76 -10.94 7.64
C THR A 45 29.48 -11.02 9.14
N TYR A 46 29.88 -10.02 9.91
CA TYR A 46 29.54 -9.93 11.34
C TYR A 46 28.03 -9.99 11.57
N ARG A 47 27.27 -9.18 10.82
CA ARG A 47 25.79 -9.15 10.91
C ARG A 47 25.17 -10.50 10.56
N LYS A 48 25.63 -11.17 9.48
CA LYS A 48 25.15 -12.51 9.09
C LYS A 48 25.43 -13.56 10.17
N ASN A 49 26.63 -13.57 10.73
CA ASN A 49 26.99 -14.53 11.77
C ASN A 49 26.17 -14.30 13.05
N ARG A 50 25.96 -13.04 13.44
CA ARG A 50 25.11 -12.70 14.59
C ARG A 50 23.64 -13.04 14.33
N GLN A 51 23.14 -12.77 13.13
CA GLN A 51 21.79 -13.16 12.75
C GLN A 51 21.60 -14.68 12.83
N ARG A 52 22.58 -15.49 12.35
CA ARG A 52 22.52 -16.95 12.46
C ARG A 52 22.56 -17.40 13.93
N HIS A 53 23.38 -16.78 14.75
CA HIS A 53 23.46 -17.09 16.18
C HIS A 53 22.14 -16.85 16.90
N TYR A 54 21.52 -15.66 16.69
CA TYR A 54 20.21 -15.34 17.30
C TYR A 54 19.07 -16.09 16.63
N ALA A 55 19.13 -16.37 15.33
CA ALA A 55 18.17 -17.23 14.68
C ALA A 55 18.13 -18.63 15.30
N GLY A 56 19.30 -19.24 15.58
CA GLY A 56 19.37 -20.50 16.30
C GLY A 56 18.75 -20.44 17.69
N LEU A 57 18.96 -19.35 18.42
CA LEU A 57 18.36 -19.14 19.75
C LEU A 57 16.83 -18.88 19.66
N VAL A 58 16.37 -18.07 18.73
CA VAL A 58 14.97 -17.67 18.60
C VAL A 58 14.15 -18.75 17.89
N TYR A 59 14.64 -19.32 16.76
CA TYR A 59 13.92 -20.35 16.01
C TYR A 59 14.13 -21.77 16.58
N GLY A 60 15.25 -22.04 17.25
CA GLY A 60 15.48 -23.33 17.94
C GLY A 60 14.47 -23.56 19.05
N THR A 61 14.00 -22.48 19.68
CA THR A 61 12.93 -22.52 20.68
C THR A 61 11.55 -22.68 20.05
N LEU A 62 11.34 -22.21 18.80
CA LEU A 62 10.11 -22.36 18.02
C LEU A 62 9.88 -23.82 17.53
N ILE A 63 10.96 -24.52 17.17
CA ILE A 63 10.88 -25.89 16.62
C ILE A 63 10.63 -26.94 17.71
N GLY A 64 10.98 -26.64 18.97
CA GLY A 64 10.75 -27.51 20.13
C GLY A 64 9.40 -27.32 20.83
N ALA A 65 8.55 -26.38 20.38
CA ALA A 65 7.24 -26.15 20.97
C ALA A 65 6.21 -27.22 20.51
N PRO A 66 5.51 -27.88 21.45
CA PRO A 66 4.61 -28.99 21.11
C PRO A 66 3.32 -28.58 20.39
N ASP A 67 3.00 -27.28 20.33
CA ASP A 67 1.79 -26.84 19.61
C ASP A 67 2.01 -25.48 18.96
N ARG A 68 1.82 -25.40 17.63
CA ARG A 68 1.97 -24.18 16.84
C ARG A 68 0.79 -23.20 17.00
N ALA A 69 -0.20 -23.56 17.82
CA ALA A 69 -1.48 -22.88 17.84
C ALA A 69 -1.53 -21.63 18.77
N ASP A 70 -0.57 -21.43 19.67
CA ASP A 70 -0.66 -20.33 20.61
C ASP A 70 0.70 -19.65 20.87
N PHE A 71 0.93 -18.52 20.19
CA PHE A 71 2.13 -17.70 20.39
C PHE A 71 2.17 -17.05 21.78
N ARG A 72 1.03 -16.89 22.47
CA ARG A 72 0.98 -16.46 23.88
C ARG A 72 1.54 -17.56 24.78
N ALA A 73 1.20 -18.81 24.52
CA ALA A 73 1.84 -19.94 25.18
C ALA A 73 3.34 -19.99 24.88
N PHE A 74 3.76 -19.63 23.64
CA PHE A 74 5.15 -19.52 23.25
C PHE A 74 5.90 -18.45 24.05
N THR A 75 5.39 -17.24 24.21
CA THR A 75 6.07 -16.19 25.00
C THR A 75 6.04 -16.48 26.50
N SER A 76 4.98 -17.10 27.03
CA SER A 76 4.95 -17.58 28.41
C SER A 76 5.86 -18.79 28.61
N TRP A 77 5.96 -19.67 27.62
CA TRP A 77 6.78 -20.89 27.67
C TRP A 77 8.26 -20.61 27.38
N THR A 78 8.59 -19.72 26.42
CA THR A 78 9.97 -19.35 26.10
C THR A 78 10.57 -18.33 27.05
N GLY A 79 9.73 -17.65 27.85
CA GLY A 79 10.22 -16.60 28.76
C GLY A 79 11.09 -15.55 28.05
N ILE A 80 10.83 -15.27 26.76
CA ILE A 80 11.57 -14.23 26.02
C ILE A 80 11.16 -12.88 26.61
N ARG A 81 11.98 -12.35 27.51
CA ARG A 81 11.89 -10.98 27.99
C ARG A 81 13.12 -10.22 27.55
N LEU A 82 12.92 -9.20 26.74
CA LEU A 82 13.94 -8.19 26.54
C LEU A 82 13.80 -7.17 27.66
N ALA A 83 14.63 -7.31 28.70
CA ALA A 83 14.72 -6.26 29.69
C ALA A 83 15.21 -4.96 29.01
N ARG A 84 14.71 -3.80 29.43
CA ARG A 84 15.02 -2.45 28.88
C ARG A 84 16.52 -2.17 28.70
N ALA A 85 17.39 -2.98 29.29
CA ALA A 85 18.82 -2.81 29.27
C ALA A 85 19.52 -4.11 28.90
N GLU A 86 20.04 -4.22 27.69
CA GLU A 86 21.17 -5.05 27.30
C GLU A 86 21.08 -6.58 27.52
N THR A 87 19.94 -7.15 27.91
CA THR A 87 19.84 -8.58 28.21
C THR A 87 18.65 -9.22 27.51
N LEU A 88 18.91 -10.22 26.69
CA LEU A 88 17.90 -11.12 26.11
C LEU A 88 17.74 -12.31 27.05
N VAL A 89 16.54 -12.54 27.57
CA VAL A 89 16.23 -13.72 28.37
C VAL A 89 15.48 -14.72 27.51
N VAL A 90 16.03 -15.92 27.34
CA VAL A 90 15.44 -17.03 26.59
C VAL A 90 15.44 -18.24 27.51
N HIS A 91 14.27 -18.80 27.81
CA HIS A 91 14.12 -19.95 28.74
C HIS A 91 14.81 -19.75 30.10
N GLY A 92 14.72 -18.55 30.66
CA GLY A 92 15.39 -18.23 31.93
C GLY A 92 16.90 -18.01 31.81
N VAL A 93 17.48 -18.20 30.63
CA VAL A 93 18.92 -17.93 30.38
C VAL A 93 19.08 -16.47 29.93
N SER A 94 19.81 -15.69 30.71
CA SER A 94 20.09 -14.28 30.40
C SER A 94 21.31 -14.17 29.49
N VAL A 95 21.12 -13.67 28.27
CA VAL A 95 22.19 -13.41 27.31
C VAL A 95 22.46 -11.91 27.25
N ARG A 96 23.63 -11.46 27.65
CA ARG A 96 24.02 -10.05 27.53
C ARG A 96 24.25 -9.67 26.08
N LEU A 97 23.55 -8.63 25.60
CA LEU A 97 23.64 -8.12 24.23
C LEU A 97 24.91 -7.26 24.09
N ARG A 98 25.62 -7.45 22.97
CA ARG A 98 26.73 -6.58 22.61
C ARG A 98 26.25 -5.34 21.84
N PRO A 99 27.01 -4.25 21.79
CA PRO A 99 26.73 -3.12 20.94
C PRO A 99 26.46 -3.58 19.48
N GLY A 100 25.33 -3.21 18.91
CA GLY A 100 24.91 -3.63 17.57
C GLY A 100 24.00 -4.87 17.49
N ASP A 101 23.96 -5.73 18.49
CA ASP A 101 23.08 -6.91 18.52
C ASP A 101 21.61 -6.50 18.55
N ARG A 102 21.29 -5.42 19.26
CA ARG A 102 19.94 -4.84 19.32
C ARG A 102 19.38 -4.52 17.93
N ALA A 103 20.21 -3.96 17.02
CA ALA A 103 19.79 -3.67 15.65
C ALA A 103 19.64 -4.94 14.79
N VAL A 104 20.30 -6.02 15.13
CA VAL A 104 20.13 -7.32 14.47
C VAL A 104 18.82 -7.95 14.90
N LEU A 105 18.54 -7.97 16.21
CA LEU A 105 17.30 -8.48 16.78
C LEU A 105 16.08 -7.69 16.29
N GLU A 106 16.16 -6.36 16.28
CA GLU A 106 15.09 -5.50 15.75
C GLU A 106 14.71 -5.91 14.32
N ARG A 107 15.69 -6.10 13.43
CA ARG A 107 15.42 -6.52 12.06
C ARG A 107 14.83 -7.92 11.96
N MET A 108 15.26 -8.84 12.83
CA MET A 108 14.69 -10.19 12.89
C MET A 108 13.22 -10.14 13.32
N PHE A 109 12.93 -9.44 14.41
CA PHE A 109 11.57 -9.29 14.93
C PHE A 109 10.65 -8.55 13.95
N ILE A 110 11.12 -7.50 13.26
CA ILE A 110 10.36 -6.84 12.20
C ILE A 110 10.00 -7.83 11.08
N ARG A 111 10.94 -8.66 10.63
CA ARG A 111 10.65 -9.67 9.59
C ARG A 111 9.63 -10.70 10.07
N MET A 112 9.78 -11.21 11.28
CA MET A 112 8.79 -12.13 11.87
C MET A 112 7.43 -11.46 11.99
N ALA A 113 7.39 -10.22 12.45
CA ALA A 113 6.16 -9.46 12.61
C ALA A 113 5.41 -9.27 11.28
N MET A 114 6.07 -9.20 10.14
CA MET A 114 5.43 -9.09 8.81
C MET A 114 4.72 -10.39 8.38
N GLU A 115 5.10 -11.53 8.93
CA GLU A 115 4.54 -12.86 8.62
C GLU A 115 3.42 -13.27 9.60
N LEU A 116 3.34 -12.64 10.78
CA LEU A 116 2.40 -12.97 11.84
C LEU A 116 1.05 -12.25 11.65
N ARG A 117 -0.04 -12.89 12.14
CA ARG A 117 -1.40 -12.35 12.12
C ARG A 117 -2.09 -12.59 13.46
N GLY A 118 -3.20 -11.84 13.70
CA GLY A 118 -4.04 -12.02 14.90
C GLY A 118 -3.27 -11.84 16.19
N SER A 119 -3.54 -12.67 17.18
CA SER A 119 -2.98 -12.61 18.53
C SER A 119 -1.46 -12.70 18.60
N ASP A 120 -0.84 -13.41 17.64
CA ASP A 120 0.62 -13.53 17.56
C ASP A 120 1.26 -12.18 17.20
N ARG A 121 0.57 -11.40 16.36
CA ARG A 121 0.98 -10.06 16.00
C ARG A 121 0.92 -9.10 17.18
N GLU A 122 -0.17 -9.15 17.98
CA GLU A 122 -0.32 -8.36 19.21
C GLU A 122 0.78 -8.65 20.21
N THR A 123 1.12 -9.93 20.37
CA THR A 123 2.21 -10.35 21.26
C THR A 123 3.56 -9.81 20.79
N MET A 124 3.80 -9.77 19.47
CA MET A 124 5.01 -9.18 18.92
C MET A 124 5.05 -7.67 19.16
N THR A 125 3.92 -6.97 19.09
CA THR A 125 3.81 -5.54 19.45
C THR A 125 4.25 -5.30 20.89
N ALA A 126 3.74 -6.09 21.83
CA ALA A 126 4.16 -6.01 23.23
C ALA A 126 5.66 -6.23 23.42
N ILE A 127 6.26 -7.18 22.69
CA ILE A 127 7.71 -7.40 22.70
C ILE A 127 8.47 -6.16 22.20
N PHE A 128 8.00 -5.47 21.14
CA PHE A 128 8.64 -4.25 20.66
C PHE A 128 8.58 -3.11 21.68
N GLU A 129 7.46 -2.98 22.39
CA GLU A 129 7.25 -1.97 23.44
C GLU A 129 8.16 -2.26 24.64
N ASP A 130 8.09 -3.45 25.21
CA ASP A 130 8.88 -3.87 26.38
C ASP A 130 10.37 -3.79 26.14
N ALA A 131 10.84 -4.16 24.94
CA ALA A 131 12.22 -4.07 24.54
C ALA A 131 12.69 -2.62 24.28
N GLY A 132 11.77 -1.64 24.27
CA GLY A 132 12.04 -0.23 23.99
C GLY A 132 12.47 0.03 22.55
N TYR A 133 12.06 -0.83 21.60
CA TYR A 133 12.26 -0.58 20.15
C TYR A 133 11.33 0.53 19.67
N VAL A 134 10.09 0.57 20.14
CA VAL A 134 9.12 1.62 19.85
C VAL A 134 9.70 2.97 20.28
N ASP A 135 10.11 3.15 21.52
CA ASP A 135 10.74 4.36 22.04
C ASP A 135 11.95 4.80 21.22
N HIS A 136 12.77 3.82 20.79
CA HIS A 136 13.93 4.12 19.96
C HIS A 136 13.52 4.71 18.61
N GLN A 137 12.53 4.17 17.94
CA GLN A 137 12.04 4.70 16.66
C GLN A 137 11.29 6.02 16.83
N ILE A 138 10.51 6.20 17.90
CA ILE A 138 9.85 7.47 18.27
C ILE A 138 10.90 8.60 18.38
N ARG A 139 12.03 8.35 19.06
CA ARG A 139 13.11 9.34 19.10
C ARG A 139 13.71 9.65 17.74
N ARG A 140 13.78 8.66 16.82
CA ARG A 140 14.30 8.83 15.46
C ARG A 140 13.35 9.61 14.54
N LEU A 141 12.05 9.62 14.77
CA LEU A 141 11.11 10.50 14.06
C LEU A 141 11.45 12.00 14.22
N ARG A 142 12.17 12.37 15.29
CA ARG A 142 12.62 13.75 15.54
C ARG A 142 13.98 14.08 14.90
N SER A 143 14.56 13.16 14.09
CA SER A 143 15.87 13.37 13.46
C SER A 143 15.83 14.49 12.43
N ARG A 144 16.94 15.26 12.32
CA ARG A 144 17.11 16.25 11.23
C ARG A 144 17.19 15.59 9.85
N ARG A 145 17.60 14.31 9.77
CA ARG A 145 17.80 13.55 8.53
C ARG A 145 16.49 12.88 8.12
N TRP A 146 15.92 13.27 6.99
CA TRP A 146 14.63 12.78 6.50
C TRP A 146 14.57 11.24 6.34
N TRP A 147 15.65 10.60 5.86
CA TRP A 147 15.68 9.14 5.70
C TRP A 147 15.63 8.37 7.03
N LEU A 148 16.10 8.98 8.13
CA LEU A 148 15.95 8.39 9.45
C LEU A 148 14.51 8.50 9.95
N ARG A 149 13.84 9.62 9.67
CA ARG A 149 12.42 9.82 9.99
C ARG A 149 11.55 8.84 9.19
N LEU A 150 11.78 8.73 7.86
CA LEU A 150 11.10 7.75 7.01
C LEU A 150 11.27 6.32 7.51
N SER A 151 12.51 5.90 7.75
CA SER A 151 12.79 4.55 8.26
C SER A 151 12.16 4.30 9.64
N ALA A 152 12.07 5.32 10.48
CA ALA A 152 11.40 5.21 11.78
C ALA A 152 9.89 5.05 11.62
N ALA A 153 9.25 5.85 10.75
CA ALA A 153 7.82 5.74 10.47
C ALA A 153 7.46 4.34 9.95
N GLN A 154 8.17 3.83 8.94
CA GLN A 154 7.96 2.49 8.39
C GLN A 154 8.07 1.38 9.45
N LYS A 155 9.08 1.46 10.33
CA LYS A 155 9.25 0.48 11.39
C LYS A 155 8.15 0.54 12.44
N LEU A 156 7.70 1.75 12.80
CA LEU A 156 6.61 1.94 13.75
C LEU A 156 5.29 1.38 13.22
N GLY A 157 5.02 1.52 11.92
CA GLY A 157 3.89 0.86 11.28
C GLY A 157 3.94 -0.66 11.44
N VAL A 158 5.09 -1.27 11.10
CA VAL A 158 5.29 -2.72 11.31
C VAL A 158 5.17 -3.12 12.78
N MET A 159 5.62 -2.31 13.73
CA MET A 159 5.49 -2.59 15.16
C MET A 159 4.06 -2.48 15.69
N ARG A 160 3.17 -1.77 14.98
CA ARG A 160 1.74 -1.57 15.32
C ARG A 160 1.49 -1.05 16.73
N SER A 161 2.40 -0.27 17.28
CA SER A 161 2.24 0.29 18.62
C SER A 161 1.44 1.57 18.60
N ASN A 162 0.38 1.61 19.41
CA ASN A 162 -0.46 2.80 19.59
C ASN A 162 0.28 3.97 20.26
N GLU A 163 1.44 3.74 20.88
CA GLU A 163 2.28 4.79 21.47
C GLU A 163 2.83 5.75 20.40
N ALA A 164 2.99 5.26 19.16
CA ALA A 164 3.52 6.07 18.06
C ALA A 164 2.46 6.93 17.37
N THR A 165 1.17 6.68 17.55
CA THR A 165 0.06 7.30 16.80
C THR A 165 0.14 8.82 16.80
N LEU A 166 0.22 9.44 17.97
CA LEU A 166 0.22 10.90 18.08
C LEU A 166 1.42 11.55 17.36
N LEU A 167 2.60 10.94 17.44
CA LEU A 167 3.79 11.50 16.79
C LEU A 167 3.77 11.26 15.27
N LEU A 168 3.23 10.14 14.83
CA LEU A 168 3.04 9.87 13.41
C LEU A 168 2.00 10.82 12.79
N THR A 169 0.92 11.17 13.51
CA THR A 169 -0.03 12.18 13.03
C THR A 169 0.63 13.54 12.84
N HIS A 170 1.53 13.97 13.73
CA HIS A 170 2.34 15.18 13.50
C HIS A 170 3.32 15.03 12.34
N THR A 171 3.76 13.81 12.06
CA THR A 171 4.71 13.54 10.95
C THR A 171 4.03 13.63 9.57
N LEU A 172 2.69 13.66 9.49
CA LEU A 172 1.96 13.96 8.25
C LEU A 172 2.24 15.38 7.72
N ASP A 173 2.72 16.30 8.56
CA ASP A 173 3.12 17.64 8.17
C ASP A 173 4.62 17.76 7.85
N ASP A 174 5.35 16.65 7.72
CA ASP A 174 6.79 16.67 7.43
C ASP A 174 7.10 17.39 6.11
N ARG A 175 8.23 18.10 6.06
CA ARG A 175 8.69 18.81 4.86
C ARG A 175 8.98 17.88 3.69
N ASN A 176 9.42 16.65 3.98
CA ASN A 176 9.75 15.65 2.96
C ASN A 176 8.53 14.79 2.65
N ARG A 177 8.16 14.69 1.35
CA ARG A 177 7.00 13.92 0.87
C ARG A 177 7.07 12.44 1.26
N ASP A 178 8.23 11.79 1.12
CA ASP A 178 8.36 10.36 1.42
C ASP A 178 8.10 10.08 2.91
N VAL A 179 8.50 11.02 3.79
CA VAL A 179 8.25 10.91 5.23
C VAL A 179 6.76 11.02 5.53
N ARG A 180 6.04 11.95 4.87
CA ARG A 180 4.57 12.06 5.01
C ARG A 180 3.87 10.77 4.58
N ILE A 181 4.24 10.23 3.41
CA ILE A 181 3.72 8.97 2.88
C ILE A 181 4.02 7.80 3.83
N GLY A 182 5.25 7.74 4.34
CA GLY A 182 5.65 6.73 5.31
C GLY A 182 4.86 6.80 6.62
N ALA A 183 4.55 8.01 7.09
CA ALA A 183 3.72 8.22 8.28
C ALA A 183 2.25 7.82 8.03
N LEU A 184 1.71 8.15 6.85
CA LEU A 184 0.35 7.79 6.45
C LEU A 184 0.16 6.28 6.44
N ARG A 185 1.07 5.53 5.79
CA ARG A 185 1.06 4.06 5.79
C ARG A 185 1.18 3.49 7.21
N ALA A 186 2.11 4.02 7.99
CA ALA A 186 2.30 3.56 9.36
C ALA A 186 1.05 3.73 10.23
N LEU A 187 0.33 4.82 10.07
CA LEU A 187 -0.95 5.05 10.77
C LEU A 187 -2.04 4.06 10.32
N GLY A 188 -2.08 3.74 9.01
CA GLY A 188 -2.95 2.69 8.48
C GLY A 188 -2.64 1.31 9.09
N GLU A 189 -1.37 0.90 9.06
CA GLU A 189 -0.91 -0.37 9.64
C GLU A 189 -1.17 -0.47 11.15
N ILE A 190 -1.08 0.63 11.90
CA ILE A 190 -1.39 0.68 13.33
C ILE A 190 -2.89 0.52 13.56
N GLY A 191 -3.73 1.18 12.76
CA GLY A 191 -5.18 1.08 12.84
C GLY A 191 -5.80 1.74 14.06
N ASP A 192 -5.11 2.70 14.70
CA ASP A 192 -5.60 3.38 15.89
C ASP A 192 -6.66 4.42 15.52
N VAL A 193 -7.86 4.28 16.09
CA VAL A 193 -9.01 5.18 15.85
C VAL A 193 -8.70 6.66 16.15
N ARG A 194 -7.77 6.94 17.05
CA ARG A 194 -7.33 8.30 17.38
C ARG A 194 -6.66 9.04 16.21
N SER A 195 -6.21 8.30 15.19
CA SER A 195 -5.62 8.86 13.98
C SER A 195 -6.64 9.21 12.90
N PHE A 196 -7.89 8.74 12.98
CA PHE A 196 -8.86 8.82 11.88
C PHE A 196 -9.19 10.23 11.46
N ASP A 197 -9.49 11.13 12.39
CA ASP A 197 -9.79 12.53 12.05
C ASP A 197 -8.65 13.20 11.31
N ARG A 198 -7.41 12.89 11.69
CA ARG A 198 -6.22 13.45 11.05
C ARG A 198 -5.92 12.79 9.71
N LEU A 199 -6.17 11.50 9.56
CA LEU A 199 -6.07 10.79 8.29
C LEU A 199 -7.11 11.32 7.29
N LEU A 200 -8.34 11.53 7.74
CA LEU A 200 -9.41 12.10 6.93
C LEU A 200 -9.12 13.58 6.57
N ALA A 201 -8.54 14.36 7.48
CA ALA A 201 -8.07 15.71 7.17
C ALA A 201 -6.93 15.70 6.13
N ALA A 202 -6.05 14.69 6.17
CA ALA A 202 -4.99 14.49 5.18
C ALA A 202 -5.53 14.17 3.77
N MET A 203 -6.73 13.58 3.67
CA MET A 203 -7.41 13.37 2.38
C MET A 203 -7.79 14.69 1.68
N LYS A 204 -7.96 15.78 2.42
CA LYS A 204 -8.21 17.13 1.89
C LYS A 204 -6.94 17.90 1.54
N ASP A 205 -5.77 17.41 1.95
CA ASP A 205 -4.50 18.06 1.67
C ASP A 205 -3.94 17.61 0.32
N GLU A 206 -3.98 18.47 -0.70
CA GLU A 206 -3.43 18.19 -2.03
C GLU A 206 -1.98 17.69 -2.01
N ARG A 207 -1.20 18.07 -0.99
CA ARG A 207 0.19 17.61 -0.81
C ARG A 207 0.30 16.14 -0.41
N LEU A 208 -0.79 15.57 0.11
CA LEU A 208 -0.89 14.18 0.57
C LEU A 208 -1.81 13.35 -0.33
N TRP A 209 -2.55 14.02 -1.25
CA TRP A 209 -3.52 13.36 -2.10
C TRP A 209 -2.83 12.41 -3.09
N GLU A 210 -2.76 11.17 -2.68
CA GLU A 210 -2.36 10.00 -3.48
C GLU A 210 -3.52 9.01 -3.41
N PRO A 211 -4.46 9.02 -4.37
CA PRO A 211 -5.71 8.24 -4.27
C PRO A 211 -5.49 6.75 -4.00
N VAL A 212 -4.44 6.16 -4.62
CA VAL A 212 -4.10 4.74 -4.43
C VAL A 212 -3.61 4.47 -3.01
N LEU A 213 -2.76 5.35 -2.47
CA LEU A 213 -2.21 5.21 -1.13
C LEU A 213 -3.31 5.39 -0.06
N ILE A 214 -4.20 6.35 -0.26
CA ILE A 214 -5.31 6.58 0.66
C ILE A 214 -6.25 5.37 0.66
N ALA A 215 -6.55 4.81 -0.52
CA ALA A 215 -7.34 3.59 -0.64
C ALA A 215 -6.68 2.41 0.10
N GLU A 216 -5.36 2.22 -0.06
CA GLU A 216 -4.58 1.19 0.65
C GLU A 216 -4.74 1.35 2.18
N VAL A 217 -4.54 2.55 2.70
CA VAL A 217 -4.65 2.87 4.14
C VAL A 217 -6.07 2.65 4.65
N VAL A 218 -7.08 3.10 3.92
CA VAL A 218 -8.49 2.95 4.29
C VAL A 218 -8.90 1.48 4.31
N LEU A 219 -8.44 0.68 3.34
CA LEU A 219 -8.71 -0.76 3.32
C LEU A 219 -8.04 -1.49 4.49
N GLU A 220 -6.84 -1.08 4.90
CA GLU A 220 -6.19 -1.63 6.10
C GLU A 220 -6.93 -1.27 7.40
N LEU A 221 -7.46 -0.05 7.47
CA LEU A 221 -8.29 0.39 8.62
C LEU A 221 -9.62 -0.37 8.69
N GLY A 222 -10.11 -0.85 7.53
CA GLY A 222 -11.34 -1.64 7.46
C GLY A 222 -12.63 -0.83 7.62
N PRO A 223 -13.79 -1.49 7.83
CA PRO A 223 -15.11 -0.86 7.75
C PRO A 223 -15.40 0.17 8.86
N GLN A 224 -14.63 0.20 9.93
CA GLN A 224 -14.81 1.16 11.03
C GLN A 224 -14.65 2.63 10.62
N VAL A 225 -14.00 2.90 9.49
CA VAL A 225 -13.83 4.27 8.95
C VAL A 225 -14.97 4.71 8.04
N SER A 226 -15.89 3.82 7.68
CA SER A 226 -17.01 4.12 6.76
C SER A 226 -17.90 5.24 7.28
N GLY A 227 -18.29 5.18 8.56
CA GLY A 227 -19.12 6.20 9.19
C GLY A 227 -18.50 7.61 9.12
N PRO A 228 -17.27 7.82 9.60
CA PRO A 228 -16.54 9.07 9.42
C PRO A 228 -16.43 9.55 7.96
N ILE A 229 -16.14 8.66 7.00
CA ILE A 229 -16.07 9.03 5.57
C ILE A 229 -17.45 9.49 5.07
N LEU A 230 -18.54 8.78 5.42
CA LEU A 230 -19.91 9.17 5.09
C LEU A 230 -20.27 10.55 5.64
N GLN A 231 -19.92 10.83 6.88
CA GLN A 231 -20.15 12.12 7.50
C GLN A 231 -19.40 13.24 6.76
N LEU A 232 -18.13 13.04 6.44
CA LEU A 232 -17.34 14.02 5.69
C LEU A 232 -17.89 14.25 4.28
N MET A 233 -18.30 13.21 3.59
CA MET A 233 -18.89 13.30 2.26
C MET A 233 -20.17 14.17 2.26
N ARG A 234 -21.00 14.06 3.32
CA ARG A 234 -22.22 14.84 3.48
C ARG A 234 -21.97 16.31 3.85
N LEU A 235 -20.86 16.61 4.54
CA LEU A 235 -20.53 17.95 5.02
C LEU A 235 -19.74 18.79 4.02
N THR A 236 -19.27 18.21 2.92
CA THR A 236 -18.48 18.93 1.91
C THR A 236 -19.30 19.23 0.66
N GLU A 237 -19.04 20.39 0.06
CA GLU A 237 -19.56 20.77 -1.26
C GLU A 237 -18.51 20.55 -2.37
N ASP A 238 -17.30 20.12 -2.01
CA ASP A 238 -16.23 19.83 -2.96
C ASP A 238 -16.50 18.49 -3.67
N HIS A 239 -16.88 18.56 -4.94
CA HIS A 239 -17.20 17.39 -5.77
C HIS A 239 -16.01 16.45 -5.96
N SER A 240 -14.79 16.98 -6.06
CA SER A 240 -13.60 16.14 -6.18
C SER A 240 -13.36 15.31 -4.90
N PHE A 241 -13.57 15.93 -3.75
CA PHE A 241 -13.49 15.24 -2.47
C PHE A 241 -14.63 14.23 -2.28
N GLN A 242 -15.87 14.59 -2.67
CA GLN A 242 -17.00 13.67 -2.65
C GLN A 242 -16.77 12.45 -3.55
N ALA A 243 -16.18 12.64 -4.73
CA ALA A 243 -15.81 11.56 -5.63
C ALA A 243 -14.77 10.60 -4.98
N GLY A 244 -13.78 11.16 -4.29
CA GLY A 244 -12.81 10.39 -3.51
C GLY A 244 -13.47 9.58 -2.39
N CYS A 245 -14.37 10.19 -1.61
CA CYS A 245 -15.14 9.50 -0.57
C CYS A 245 -16.02 8.39 -1.16
N SER A 246 -16.70 8.64 -2.29
CA SER A 246 -17.52 7.65 -2.99
C SER A 246 -16.71 6.42 -3.37
N ARG A 247 -15.53 6.63 -3.97
CA ARG A 247 -14.61 5.55 -4.30
C ARG A 247 -14.22 4.72 -3.08
N LEU A 248 -13.85 5.36 -1.96
CA LEU A 248 -13.45 4.67 -0.73
C LEU A 248 -14.60 3.85 -0.13
N LEU A 249 -15.81 4.41 -0.10
CA LEU A 249 -16.99 3.72 0.39
C LEU A 249 -17.37 2.51 -0.49
N GLY A 250 -17.18 2.65 -1.81
CA GLY A 250 -17.33 1.53 -2.75
C GLY A 250 -16.32 0.42 -2.49
N LEU A 251 -15.04 0.76 -2.30
CA LEU A 251 -13.97 -0.21 -1.98
C LEU A 251 -14.19 -0.92 -0.64
N LEU A 252 -14.72 -0.23 0.36
CA LEU A 252 -15.14 -0.79 1.64
C LEU A 252 -16.42 -1.62 1.54
N ARG A 253 -17.14 -1.57 0.40
CA ARG A 253 -18.44 -2.20 0.17
C ARG A 253 -19.45 -1.85 1.28
N GLU A 254 -19.52 -0.56 1.65
CA GLU A 254 -20.35 -0.07 2.75
C GLU A 254 -21.83 0.11 2.32
N PRO A 255 -22.76 -0.75 2.78
CA PRO A 255 -24.15 -0.66 2.33
C PRO A 255 -24.86 0.62 2.78
N ALA A 256 -24.45 1.20 3.92
CA ALA A 256 -25.03 2.45 4.41
C ALA A 256 -24.71 3.66 3.51
N ALA A 257 -23.72 3.53 2.60
CA ALA A 257 -23.37 4.57 1.65
C ALA A 257 -24.39 4.71 0.51
N VAL A 258 -25.16 3.69 0.20
CA VAL A 258 -26.13 3.67 -0.92
C VAL A 258 -27.01 4.90 -0.91
N VAL A 259 -27.64 5.22 0.22
CA VAL A 259 -28.57 6.37 0.34
C VAL A 259 -27.88 7.70 0.02
N SER A 260 -26.58 7.82 0.34
CA SER A 260 -25.80 9.04 0.08
C SER A 260 -25.22 9.09 -1.33
N LEU A 261 -25.04 7.94 -1.98
CA LEU A 261 -24.49 7.83 -3.33
C LEU A 261 -25.56 8.03 -4.43
N LEU A 262 -26.81 7.61 -4.18
CA LEU A 262 -27.89 7.70 -5.16
C LEU A 262 -28.13 9.13 -5.71
N PRO A 263 -28.16 10.20 -4.88
CA PRO A 263 -28.34 11.55 -5.40
C PRO A 263 -27.19 12.01 -6.31
N LEU A 264 -25.98 11.44 -6.12
CA LEU A 264 -24.79 11.82 -6.88
C LEU A 264 -24.82 11.35 -8.34
N LEU A 265 -25.71 10.41 -8.68
CA LEU A 265 -25.92 9.95 -10.07
C LEU A 265 -26.48 11.05 -10.99
N ALA A 266 -27.13 12.08 -10.43
CA ALA A 266 -27.77 13.17 -11.18
C ALA A 266 -27.00 14.51 -11.10
N VAL A 267 -25.83 14.56 -10.46
CA VAL A 267 -25.04 15.79 -10.33
C VAL A 267 -24.35 16.12 -11.66
N ASP A 268 -24.23 17.41 -11.98
CA ASP A 268 -23.59 17.90 -13.20
C ASP A 268 -22.04 17.92 -13.09
N ASP A 269 -21.47 16.87 -12.53
CA ASP A 269 -20.02 16.65 -12.43
C ASP A 269 -19.71 15.21 -12.85
N GLU A 270 -19.02 15.06 -13.97
CA GLU A 270 -18.76 13.74 -14.58
C GLU A 270 -17.93 12.84 -13.68
N LEU A 271 -16.93 13.40 -12.98
CA LEU A 271 -16.07 12.61 -12.08
C LEU A 271 -16.89 12.08 -10.90
N LEU A 272 -17.71 12.92 -10.31
CA LEU A 272 -18.55 12.54 -9.18
C LEU A 272 -19.61 11.50 -9.58
N ARG A 273 -20.28 11.68 -10.74
CA ARG A 273 -21.19 10.66 -11.26
C ARG A 273 -20.49 9.33 -11.49
N LEU A 274 -19.33 9.36 -12.15
CA LEU A 274 -18.53 8.16 -12.44
C LEU A 274 -18.17 7.38 -11.17
N GLU A 275 -17.66 8.08 -10.15
CA GLU A 275 -17.27 7.43 -8.90
C GLU A 275 -18.48 6.95 -8.08
N ALA A 276 -19.62 7.63 -8.17
CA ALA A 276 -20.86 7.16 -7.56
C ALA A 276 -21.36 5.86 -8.21
N VAL A 277 -21.38 5.80 -9.55
CA VAL A 277 -21.74 4.58 -10.31
C VAL A 277 -20.82 3.42 -9.93
N ARG A 278 -19.50 3.63 -9.94
CA ARG A 278 -18.52 2.62 -9.56
C ARG A 278 -18.70 2.13 -8.13
N ALA A 279 -18.94 3.05 -7.21
CA ALA A 279 -19.12 2.73 -5.79
C ALA A 279 -20.38 1.86 -5.58
N LEU A 280 -21.50 2.23 -6.19
CA LEU A 280 -22.74 1.45 -6.12
C LEU A 280 -22.57 0.05 -6.71
N GLY A 281 -21.85 -0.08 -7.84
CA GLY A 281 -21.50 -1.39 -8.42
C GLY A 281 -20.57 -2.23 -7.56
N LEU A 282 -19.65 -1.63 -6.81
CA LEU A 282 -18.76 -2.33 -5.87
C LEU A 282 -19.51 -2.79 -4.61
N ILE A 283 -20.47 -1.99 -4.12
CA ILE A 283 -21.34 -2.35 -2.99
C ILE A 283 -22.22 -3.55 -3.39
N GLY A 284 -22.75 -3.57 -4.61
CA GLY A 284 -23.49 -4.71 -5.18
C GLY A 284 -24.89 -4.90 -4.60
N ASP A 285 -25.56 -3.83 -4.16
CA ASP A 285 -26.93 -3.87 -3.66
C ASP A 285 -27.92 -3.91 -4.83
N SER A 286 -28.67 -5.00 -4.96
CA SER A 286 -29.64 -5.15 -6.07
C SER A 286 -30.77 -4.12 -6.07
N ARG A 287 -31.05 -3.48 -4.95
CA ARG A 287 -32.07 -2.43 -4.85
C ARG A 287 -31.75 -1.17 -5.66
N VAL A 288 -30.49 -0.99 -6.09
CA VAL A 288 -30.08 0.17 -6.87
C VAL A 288 -30.11 -0.05 -8.38
N THR A 289 -30.48 -1.26 -8.86
CA THR A 289 -30.53 -1.60 -10.29
C THR A 289 -31.27 -0.54 -11.10
N SER A 290 -32.53 -0.26 -10.75
CA SER A 290 -33.38 0.73 -11.45
C SER A 290 -32.81 2.15 -11.42
N SER A 291 -32.05 2.51 -10.38
CA SER A 291 -31.41 3.83 -10.26
C SER A 291 -30.14 3.95 -11.12
N LEU A 292 -29.46 2.83 -11.40
CA LEU A 292 -28.28 2.79 -12.25
C LEU A 292 -28.59 2.71 -13.75
N MET A 293 -29.77 2.19 -14.16
CA MET A 293 -30.15 2.04 -15.56
C MET A 293 -30.03 3.33 -16.38
N PRO A 294 -30.45 4.52 -15.88
CA PRO A 294 -30.26 5.77 -16.63
C PRO A 294 -28.80 6.09 -16.97
N SER A 295 -27.85 5.64 -16.14
CA SER A 295 -26.41 5.84 -16.38
C SER A 295 -25.88 5.05 -17.59
N LEU A 296 -26.61 4.04 -18.08
CA LEU A 296 -26.28 3.35 -19.34
C LEU A 296 -26.45 4.26 -20.58
N GLN A 297 -27.16 5.39 -20.44
CA GLN A 297 -27.38 6.37 -21.48
C GLN A 297 -26.69 7.71 -21.22
N ASP A 298 -25.74 7.77 -20.26
CA ASP A 298 -24.98 8.99 -19.98
C ASP A 298 -24.20 9.47 -21.22
N ALA A 299 -24.06 10.77 -21.37
CA ALA A 299 -23.29 11.37 -22.47
C ALA A 299 -21.80 10.92 -22.44
N ASN A 300 -21.24 10.69 -21.24
CA ASN A 300 -19.87 10.25 -21.06
C ASN A 300 -19.73 8.73 -21.17
N ALA A 301 -18.97 8.27 -22.15
CA ALA A 301 -18.72 6.84 -22.39
C ALA A 301 -18.13 6.10 -21.17
N ALA A 302 -17.29 6.76 -20.35
CA ALA A 302 -16.74 6.15 -19.16
C ALA A 302 -17.83 5.85 -18.10
N ILE A 303 -18.86 6.69 -18.01
CA ILE A 303 -20.00 6.47 -17.10
C ILE A 303 -20.88 5.33 -17.64
N ARG A 304 -21.16 5.29 -18.95
CA ARG A 304 -21.91 4.17 -19.56
C ARG A 304 -21.19 2.83 -19.33
N SER A 305 -19.90 2.80 -19.58
CA SER A 305 -19.05 1.61 -19.34
C SER A 305 -19.07 1.19 -17.86
N ALA A 306 -18.92 2.13 -16.93
CA ALA A 306 -18.96 1.85 -15.49
C ALA A 306 -20.35 1.39 -15.04
N ALA A 307 -21.44 1.92 -15.62
CA ALA A 307 -22.80 1.47 -15.34
C ALA A 307 -23.03 0.03 -15.81
N ALA A 308 -22.59 -0.32 -17.02
CA ALA A 308 -22.66 -1.69 -17.51
C ALA A 308 -21.89 -2.66 -16.57
N GLU A 309 -20.66 -2.31 -16.18
CA GLU A 309 -19.90 -3.11 -15.23
C GLU A 309 -20.58 -3.22 -13.85
N ALA A 310 -21.15 -2.14 -13.34
CA ALA A 310 -21.84 -2.12 -12.05
C ALA A 310 -23.05 -3.06 -12.07
N LEU A 311 -23.90 -2.95 -13.10
CA LEU A 311 -25.09 -3.78 -13.29
C LEU A 311 -24.71 -5.26 -13.52
N GLY A 312 -23.64 -5.52 -14.28
CA GLY A 312 -23.11 -6.88 -14.44
C GLY A 312 -22.60 -7.51 -13.14
N ARG A 313 -22.05 -6.71 -12.21
CA ARG A 313 -21.66 -7.20 -10.87
C ARG A 313 -22.85 -7.44 -9.96
N ILE A 314 -23.88 -6.62 -10.05
CA ILE A 314 -25.15 -6.81 -9.33
C ILE A 314 -25.83 -8.09 -9.79
N GLY A 315 -25.77 -8.39 -11.08
CA GLY A 315 -26.24 -9.65 -11.63
C GLY A 315 -27.76 -9.76 -11.80
N ASP A 316 -28.45 -8.60 -11.83
CA ASP A 316 -29.90 -8.56 -12.01
C ASP A 316 -30.27 -8.85 -13.47
N GLN A 317 -31.22 -9.78 -13.68
CA GLN A 317 -31.66 -10.19 -15.02
C GLN A 317 -32.52 -9.13 -15.73
N GLU A 318 -33.10 -8.19 -14.99
CA GLU A 318 -33.96 -7.14 -15.58
C GLU A 318 -33.16 -6.21 -16.52
N VAL A 319 -31.82 -6.15 -16.42
CA VAL A 319 -30.99 -5.26 -17.25
C VAL A 319 -30.42 -5.91 -18.51
N VAL A 320 -30.79 -7.17 -18.80
CA VAL A 320 -30.23 -7.92 -19.94
C VAL A 320 -30.53 -7.25 -21.27
N ASP A 321 -31.76 -6.75 -21.46
CA ASP A 321 -32.16 -6.11 -22.70
C ASP A 321 -31.45 -4.76 -22.88
N ASP A 322 -31.27 -3.97 -21.81
CA ASP A 322 -30.58 -2.69 -21.88
C ASP A 322 -29.09 -2.90 -22.18
N LEU A 323 -28.44 -3.92 -21.58
CA LEU A 323 -27.06 -4.29 -21.85
C LEU A 323 -26.88 -4.84 -23.27
N HIS A 324 -27.91 -5.53 -23.81
CA HIS A 324 -27.87 -5.97 -25.21
C HIS A 324 -27.80 -4.79 -26.16
N LEU A 325 -28.61 -3.76 -25.93
CA LEU A 325 -28.58 -2.52 -26.73
C LEU A 325 -27.21 -1.83 -26.67
N LEU A 326 -26.52 -1.90 -25.53
CA LEU A 326 -25.18 -1.32 -25.36
C LEU A 326 -24.08 -2.06 -26.14
N LEU A 327 -24.33 -3.25 -26.67
CA LEU A 327 -23.40 -3.91 -27.57
C LEU A 327 -23.14 -3.13 -28.86
N GLU A 328 -24.09 -2.28 -29.25
CA GLU A 328 -24.05 -1.41 -30.43
C GLU A 328 -23.47 -0.02 -30.13
N ASP A 329 -22.98 0.23 -28.90
CA ASP A 329 -22.42 1.54 -28.54
C ASP A 329 -21.25 1.91 -29.45
N ILE A 330 -21.19 3.19 -29.83
CA ILE A 330 -20.13 3.75 -30.67
C ILE A 330 -18.75 3.65 -30.01
N ASP A 331 -18.72 3.68 -28.68
CA ASP A 331 -17.49 3.50 -27.92
C ASP A 331 -17.25 2.02 -27.63
N ARG A 332 -16.13 1.51 -28.16
CA ARG A 332 -15.77 0.10 -28.03
C ARG A 332 -15.55 -0.34 -26.57
N SER A 333 -15.20 0.56 -25.67
CA SER A 333 -15.05 0.22 -24.25
C SER A 333 -16.41 -0.05 -23.61
N VAL A 334 -17.43 0.69 -24.01
CA VAL A 334 -18.80 0.51 -23.54
C VAL A 334 -19.37 -0.82 -24.03
N SER A 335 -19.29 -1.10 -25.35
CA SER A 335 -19.79 -2.36 -25.91
C SER A 335 -19.05 -3.57 -25.32
N HIS A 336 -17.76 -3.45 -25.03
CA HIS A 336 -17.00 -4.49 -24.32
C HIS A 336 -17.49 -4.69 -22.87
N SER A 337 -17.67 -3.60 -22.11
CA SER A 337 -18.19 -3.69 -20.73
C SER A 337 -19.61 -4.27 -20.68
N ALA A 338 -20.44 -3.95 -21.67
CA ALA A 338 -21.78 -4.54 -21.80
C ALA A 338 -21.73 -6.06 -22.07
N ALA A 339 -20.86 -6.50 -22.98
CA ALA A 339 -20.66 -7.94 -23.23
C ALA A 339 -20.17 -8.69 -21.99
N VAL A 340 -19.23 -8.10 -21.25
CA VAL A 340 -18.74 -8.64 -19.98
C VAL A 340 -19.83 -8.69 -18.92
N ALA A 341 -20.65 -7.64 -18.83
CA ALA A 341 -21.77 -7.58 -17.91
C ALA A 341 -22.79 -8.70 -18.19
N LEU A 342 -23.17 -8.89 -19.46
CA LEU A 342 -24.04 -9.99 -19.88
C LEU A 342 -23.45 -11.36 -19.50
N ALA A 343 -22.13 -11.55 -19.68
CA ALA A 343 -21.45 -12.76 -19.26
C ALA A 343 -21.58 -13.04 -17.74
N ASN A 344 -21.54 -11.98 -16.93
CA ASN A 344 -21.59 -12.08 -15.46
C ASN A 344 -23.01 -12.30 -14.91
N ILE A 345 -24.07 -11.91 -15.63
CA ILE A 345 -25.47 -12.06 -15.20
C ILE A 345 -25.93 -13.54 -15.21
N GLY A 346 -25.14 -14.42 -15.82
CA GLY A 346 -25.43 -15.85 -15.82
C GLY A 346 -26.17 -16.33 -17.07
N PRO A 347 -27.08 -17.34 -16.97
CA PRO A 347 -27.62 -18.01 -18.16
C PRO A 347 -28.39 -17.11 -19.13
N ALA A 348 -29.16 -16.13 -18.62
CA ALA A 348 -29.92 -15.20 -19.46
C ALA A 348 -28.99 -14.31 -20.28
N GLY A 349 -27.99 -13.70 -19.63
CA GLY A 349 -27.01 -12.85 -20.32
C GLY A 349 -26.14 -13.66 -21.29
N ARG A 350 -25.77 -14.89 -20.94
CA ARG A 350 -25.03 -15.78 -21.83
C ARG A 350 -25.82 -16.11 -23.10
N SER A 351 -27.09 -16.46 -22.97
CA SER A 351 -27.97 -16.73 -24.13
C SER A 351 -28.07 -15.51 -25.05
N THR A 352 -28.16 -14.29 -24.48
CA THR A 352 -28.15 -13.03 -25.23
C THR A 352 -26.85 -12.82 -25.98
N LEU A 353 -25.69 -13.12 -25.37
CA LEU A 353 -24.38 -13.05 -26.02
C LEU A 353 -24.24 -14.09 -27.15
N GLU A 354 -24.76 -15.31 -26.98
CA GLU A 354 -24.76 -16.34 -28.01
C GLU A 354 -25.60 -15.92 -29.23
N LEU A 355 -26.71 -15.22 -29.01
CA LEU A 355 -27.52 -14.63 -30.09
C LEU A 355 -26.75 -13.47 -30.75
N ALA A 356 -26.16 -12.57 -29.96
CA ALA A 356 -25.39 -11.44 -30.45
C ALA A 356 -24.15 -11.88 -31.26
N ALA A 357 -23.56 -13.02 -30.94
CA ALA A 357 -22.46 -13.65 -31.68
C ALA A 357 -22.84 -14.12 -33.09
N GLN A 358 -24.14 -14.15 -33.40
CA GLN A 358 -24.71 -14.45 -34.72
C GLN A 358 -25.29 -13.19 -35.42
N SER A 359 -25.12 -12.01 -34.81
CA SER A 359 -25.60 -10.75 -35.38
C SER A 359 -25.00 -10.49 -36.75
N SER A 360 -25.76 -9.77 -37.60
CA SER A 360 -25.27 -9.25 -38.87
C SER A 360 -24.37 -8.02 -38.73
N ASP A 361 -24.31 -7.42 -37.55
CA ASP A 361 -23.41 -6.31 -37.23
C ASP A 361 -22.01 -6.84 -36.82
N PRO A 362 -20.96 -6.59 -37.63
CA PRO A 362 -19.64 -7.15 -37.38
C PRO A 362 -18.99 -6.75 -36.04
N PRO A 363 -19.07 -5.51 -35.55
CA PRO A 363 -18.63 -5.10 -34.22
C PRO A 363 -19.28 -5.92 -33.10
N VAL A 364 -20.60 -6.02 -33.10
CA VAL A 364 -21.40 -6.77 -32.09
C VAL A 364 -21.02 -8.26 -32.12
N GLN A 365 -20.95 -8.83 -33.33
CA GLN A 365 -20.55 -10.23 -33.51
C GLN A 365 -19.16 -10.51 -32.95
N LEU A 366 -18.20 -9.63 -33.25
CA LEU A 366 -16.78 -9.81 -32.84
C LEU A 366 -16.64 -9.78 -31.32
N ILE A 367 -17.25 -8.77 -30.68
CA ILE A 367 -17.12 -8.56 -29.23
C ILE A 367 -17.79 -9.69 -28.45
N SER A 368 -18.97 -10.12 -28.90
CA SER A 368 -19.72 -11.20 -28.28
C SER A 368 -18.95 -12.54 -28.37
N ARG A 369 -18.37 -12.88 -29.54
CA ARG A 369 -17.53 -14.07 -29.72
C ARG A 369 -16.26 -14.00 -28.88
N GLN A 370 -15.63 -12.83 -28.76
CA GLN A 370 -14.44 -12.65 -27.94
C GLN A 370 -14.75 -12.97 -26.47
N VAL A 371 -15.81 -12.38 -25.91
CA VAL A 371 -16.18 -12.58 -24.50
C VAL A 371 -16.61 -14.01 -24.22
N LEU A 372 -17.37 -14.64 -25.12
CA LEU A 372 -17.73 -16.07 -25.01
C LEU A 372 -16.49 -16.97 -25.00
N ALA A 373 -15.51 -16.72 -25.87
CA ALA A 373 -14.26 -17.48 -25.89
C ALA A 373 -13.43 -17.30 -24.62
N GLU A 374 -13.39 -16.07 -24.06
CA GLU A 374 -12.72 -15.77 -22.77
C GLU A 374 -13.36 -16.56 -21.60
N MET A 375 -14.70 -16.69 -21.60
CA MET A 375 -15.42 -17.51 -20.61
C MET A 375 -15.07 -19.01 -20.72
N GLU A 376 -15.03 -19.54 -21.97
CA GLU A 376 -14.70 -20.94 -22.20
C GLU A 376 -13.27 -21.31 -21.80
N MET A 377 -12.33 -20.35 -21.95
CA MET A 377 -10.93 -20.53 -21.53
C MET A 377 -10.72 -20.38 -20.02
N GLY A 378 -11.75 -20.05 -19.25
CA GLY A 378 -11.64 -19.82 -17.81
C GLY A 378 -10.78 -18.62 -17.44
N LEU A 379 -10.66 -17.63 -18.33
CA LEU A 379 -9.90 -16.39 -18.11
C LEU A 379 -10.72 -15.35 -17.34
N ARG A 380 -11.95 -15.72 -16.94
CA ARG A 380 -12.91 -14.89 -16.17
C ARG A 380 -13.61 -15.72 -15.11
#